data_a34fa0415b186932a7303d2ba82903bd
#
_entry.id   a34fa0415b186932a7303d2ba82903bd
#
_cell.length_a   1.000
_cell.length_b   1.000
_cell.length_c   1.000
_cell.angle_alpha   90.00
_cell.angle_beta   90.00
_cell.angle_gamma   90.00
#
_symmetry.space_group_name_H-M   'P 1'
#
loop_
_entity.id
_entity.type
_entity.pdbx_description
1 polymer ?
#
loop_
_entity_poly.entity_id
_entity_poly.type
_entity_poly.pdbx_seq_one_letter_code
_entity_poly.pdbx_strand_id
1 'polypeptide(L)'
;MALIVEGAALSKDRTYDYVIVGAGSAGCVLAGRLSEDPSVRVALVESGPRDRKTEIRIPAAFPKLFKTLYDWDYSTTSQSALADRELYWPRGHTLGGSSAINAMMWVRGHRADYDAWGEAAGSPWSYDEFVRYFQRAEQWQGAAREDSVYGTGGPLHISPPRHPNPTTAAFLDACRDQGLRELDELNQADHSGFALTPLNQYKGRRWSAADGYLKPAARRPNLDVHTGARVTRIDFDGNRAAGVVASGIPAGTLRATREVILSAGAINSPQLLQQAGIGDPEALAEAGIDTFVASPDVGRHLQDHLMYALNVRAAKPISLTGADSPANIARFLLGGRGPLTSNVGEAVAFLSTKPELTAPDIELIYAPVPFVNHGLEAPTEHGLTLGVILLQPKSEGRITPGGPDGKPRIDPDYLAHDEDVRTLVAGVRRAEELLAQSALAAHHTEPMGGYPGVVDDEALTRSVRASAETLYHPVGTCRMGSDEGSVTDPRLRVRGTEGLRVVDASVMPRITRGHTHAPTVALAERAADLIREDATKQR
;
A
#
# COMPACT_ATOMS: atom_id res chain seq x y z
N MET A 1 13.48 16.42 22.11
CA MET A 1 13.97 15.07 22.42
C MET A 1 13.03 14.49 23.47
N ALA A 2 11.91 13.89 23.06
CA ALA A 2 10.98 13.28 24.00
C ALA A 2 11.31 11.81 24.09
N LEU A 3 11.70 11.39 25.27
CA LEU A 3 11.95 10.02 25.66
C LEU A 3 10.64 9.23 25.47
N ILE A 4 10.62 8.37 24.46
CA ILE A 4 9.78 7.18 24.49
C ILE A 4 10.57 6.23 25.38
N VAL A 5 10.04 5.95 26.53
CA VAL A 5 10.70 5.33 27.67
C VAL A 5 11.23 3.94 27.28
N GLU A 6 12.53 3.77 27.25
CA GLU A 6 13.15 2.51 27.62
C GLU A 6 12.96 2.38 29.14
N GLY A 7 12.15 1.40 29.57
CA GLY A 7 12.00 1.09 30.99
C GLY A 7 10.99 1.96 31.75
N ALA A 8 9.72 2.05 31.28
CA ALA A 8 8.64 2.27 32.22
C ALA A 8 8.55 1.03 33.13
N ALA A 9 8.55 1.24 34.43
CA ALA A 9 8.37 0.18 35.43
C ALA A 9 7.24 -0.73 34.99
N LEU A 10 7.51 -2.04 34.91
CA LEU A 10 6.59 -3.09 34.53
C LEU A 10 5.28 -2.94 35.32
N SER A 11 4.27 -2.29 34.76
CA SER A 11 2.92 -2.41 35.27
C SER A 11 2.55 -3.88 35.18
N LYS A 12 2.21 -4.47 36.33
CA LYS A 12 1.84 -5.88 36.45
C LYS A 12 0.57 -6.21 35.69
N ASP A 13 -0.18 -5.22 35.24
CA ASP A 13 -1.45 -5.36 34.54
C ASP A 13 -1.30 -4.89 33.09
N ARG A 14 -1.17 -5.85 32.17
CA ARG A 14 -1.10 -5.63 30.72
C ARG A 14 -2.46 -5.83 30.06
N THR A 15 -3.46 -5.27 30.67
CA THR A 15 -4.83 -5.30 30.19
C THR A 15 -5.17 -3.98 29.51
N TYR A 16 -5.67 -4.07 28.30
CA TYR A 16 -6.05 -2.95 27.44
C TYR A 16 -7.50 -3.12 26.99
N ASP A 17 -8.13 -2.03 26.57
CA ASP A 17 -9.41 -2.14 25.87
C ASP A 17 -9.20 -2.75 24.48
N TYR A 18 -8.18 -2.24 23.76
CA TYR A 18 -7.85 -2.70 22.42
C TYR A 18 -6.37 -3.07 22.31
N VAL A 19 -6.12 -4.23 21.67
CA VAL A 19 -4.77 -4.65 21.26
C VAL A 19 -4.71 -4.65 19.74
N ILE A 20 -3.92 -3.73 19.16
CA ILE A 20 -3.75 -3.56 17.71
C ILE A 20 -2.46 -4.26 17.30
N VAL A 21 -2.54 -5.18 16.33
CA VAL A 21 -1.41 -5.96 15.83
C VAL A 21 -0.95 -5.43 14.48
N GLY A 22 0.25 -4.85 14.43
CA GLY A 22 0.84 -4.19 13.27
C GLY A 22 0.71 -2.67 13.34
N ALA A 23 1.85 -1.96 13.34
CA ALA A 23 1.92 -0.51 13.27
C ALA A 23 2.12 0.00 11.83
N GLY A 24 1.45 -0.64 10.87
CA GLY A 24 1.37 -0.21 9.48
C GLY A 24 0.45 1.01 9.29
N SER A 25 0.03 1.26 8.04
CA SER A 25 -0.85 2.38 7.70
C SER A 25 -2.12 2.40 8.55
N ALA A 26 -2.86 1.28 8.59
CA ALA A 26 -4.11 1.19 9.35
C ALA A 26 -3.89 1.19 10.86
N GLY A 27 -2.92 0.42 11.37
CA GLY A 27 -2.67 0.34 12.81
C GLY A 27 -2.25 1.68 13.41
N CYS A 28 -1.47 2.51 12.69
CA CYS A 28 -1.15 3.86 13.11
C CYS A 28 -2.39 4.77 13.21
N VAL A 29 -3.31 4.67 12.24
CA VAL A 29 -4.60 5.40 12.27
C VAL A 29 -5.41 4.98 13.48
N LEU A 30 -5.63 3.67 13.66
CA LEU A 30 -6.42 3.14 14.77
C LEU A 30 -5.83 3.53 16.13
N ALA A 31 -4.52 3.36 16.32
CA ALA A 31 -3.86 3.74 17.55
C ALA A 31 -4.02 5.25 17.83
N GLY A 32 -3.86 6.07 16.79
CA GLY A 32 -4.07 7.51 16.86
C GLY A 32 -5.50 7.87 17.26
N ARG A 33 -6.50 7.26 16.60
CA ARG A 33 -7.92 7.59 16.81
C ARG A 33 -8.48 7.00 18.11
N LEU A 34 -8.27 5.71 18.38
CA LEU A 34 -8.87 5.07 19.56
C LEU A 34 -8.31 5.62 20.88
N SER A 35 -7.06 6.07 20.90
CA SER A 35 -6.45 6.68 22.08
C SER A 35 -6.83 8.16 22.29
N GLU A 36 -7.68 8.76 21.43
CA GLU A 36 -8.22 10.12 21.66
C GLU A 36 -9.11 10.19 22.91
N ASP A 37 -9.83 9.11 23.22
CA ASP A 37 -10.54 8.98 24.49
C ASP A 37 -9.55 8.55 25.59
N PRO A 38 -9.26 9.39 26.60
CA PRO A 38 -8.30 9.08 27.65
C PRO A 38 -8.74 7.92 28.57
N SER A 39 -10.02 7.56 28.55
CA SER A 39 -10.54 6.40 29.30
C SER A 39 -10.30 5.06 28.61
N VAL A 40 -9.90 5.07 27.33
CA VAL A 40 -9.65 3.88 26.50
C VAL A 40 -8.15 3.57 26.48
N ARG A 41 -7.76 2.39 26.96
CA ARG A 41 -6.36 1.93 26.93
C ARG A 41 -6.08 1.14 25.67
N VAL A 42 -5.05 1.52 24.94
CA VAL A 42 -4.67 0.91 23.65
C VAL A 42 -3.23 0.40 23.70
N ALA A 43 -3.02 -0.85 23.27
CA ALA A 43 -1.70 -1.37 22.93
C ALA A 43 -1.55 -1.47 21.43
N LEU A 44 -0.43 -0.99 20.89
CA LEU A 44 -0.01 -1.16 19.51
C LEU A 44 1.26 -2.01 19.47
N VAL A 45 1.23 -3.13 18.74
CA VAL A 45 2.33 -4.10 18.67
C VAL A 45 2.92 -4.15 17.27
N GLU A 46 4.21 -3.89 17.14
CA GLU A 46 4.96 -3.90 15.87
C GLU A 46 6.19 -4.81 15.97
N SER A 47 6.32 -5.71 15.01
CA SER A 47 7.45 -6.64 14.95
C SER A 47 8.75 -5.97 14.53
N GLY A 48 8.67 -4.95 13.70
CA GLY A 48 9.82 -4.20 13.20
C GLY A 48 10.39 -3.18 14.18
N PRO A 49 11.53 -2.61 13.85
CA PRO A 49 12.16 -1.54 14.63
C PRO A 49 11.40 -0.20 14.48
N ARG A 50 11.85 0.79 15.22
CA ARG A 50 11.42 2.18 15.04
C ARG A 50 11.92 2.76 13.70
N ASP A 51 11.14 3.64 13.09
CA ASP A 51 11.39 4.35 11.82
C ASP A 51 12.51 5.41 11.92
N ARG A 52 13.70 5.02 12.40
CA ARG A 52 14.80 5.96 12.69
C ARG A 52 15.81 6.10 11.55
N LYS A 53 15.80 5.20 10.56
CA LYS A 53 16.74 5.23 9.44
C LYS A 53 16.54 6.50 8.60
N THR A 54 17.61 7.17 8.25
CA THR A 54 17.58 8.46 7.54
C THR A 54 16.91 8.35 6.18
N GLU A 55 17.14 7.25 5.45
CA GLU A 55 16.59 6.97 4.12
C GLU A 55 15.05 6.90 4.13
N ILE A 56 14.42 6.55 5.26
CA ILE A 56 12.95 6.62 5.39
C ILE A 56 12.43 8.04 5.11
N ARG A 57 13.21 9.07 5.47
CA ARG A 57 12.81 10.48 5.32
C ARG A 57 13.15 11.07 3.97
N ILE A 58 14.02 10.41 3.19
CA ILE A 58 14.49 10.87 1.88
C ILE A 58 13.64 10.22 0.80
N PRO A 59 12.76 10.96 0.09
CA PRO A 59 11.85 10.38 -0.87
C PRO A 59 12.51 9.51 -1.94
N ALA A 60 13.54 10.00 -2.61
CA ALA A 60 14.25 9.27 -3.67
C ALA A 60 15.05 8.06 -3.17
N ALA A 61 15.18 7.88 -1.84
CA ALA A 61 15.99 6.80 -1.27
C ALA A 61 15.14 5.56 -0.88
N PHE A 62 13.85 5.50 -1.21
CA PHE A 62 13.00 4.38 -0.80
C PHE A 62 13.54 3.00 -1.24
N PRO A 63 14.17 2.81 -2.43
CA PRO A 63 14.71 1.51 -2.80
C PRO A 63 15.85 1.03 -1.88
N LYS A 64 16.57 1.96 -1.22
CA LYS A 64 17.64 1.64 -0.24
C LYS A 64 17.10 1.05 1.08
N LEU A 65 15.77 0.98 1.23
CA LEU A 65 15.11 0.35 2.38
C LEU A 65 14.76 -1.13 2.11
N PHE A 66 14.69 -1.51 0.85
CA PHE A 66 14.38 -2.87 0.40
C PHE A 66 15.50 -3.85 0.78
N LYS A 67 15.12 -5.09 1.08
CA LYS A 67 16.02 -6.15 1.55
C LYS A 67 16.86 -5.77 2.77
N THR A 68 16.34 -4.87 3.62
CA THR A 68 16.95 -4.49 4.89
C THR A 68 16.06 -4.91 6.06
N LEU A 69 16.51 -4.67 7.32
CA LEU A 69 15.68 -4.97 8.50
C LEU A 69 14.35 -4.18 8.55
N TYR A 70 14.16 -3.18 7.68
CA TYR A 70 12.93 -2.39 7.53
C TYR A 70 11.95 -2.98 6.52
N ASP A 71 12.28 -4.14 5.96
CA ASP A 71 11.53 -4.87 4.97
C ASP A 71 11.35 -6.33 5.40
N TRP A 72 10.16 -6.89 5.18
CA TRP A 72 9.87 -8.31 5.43
C TRP A 72 10.59 -9.24 4.46
N ASP A 73 11.08 -8.73 3.32
CA ASP A 73 11.78 -9.48 2.28
C ASP A 73 11.02 -10.76 1.86
N TYR A 74 9.76 -10.58 1.48
CA TYR A 74 8.94 -11.65 0.93
C TYR A 74 9.25 -11.89 -0.54
N SER A 75 8.96 -13.12 -1.00
CA SER A 75 8.89 -13.49 -2.41
C SER A 75 7.62 -14.29 -2.66
N THR A 76 7.14 -14.26 -3.89
CA THR A 76 6.04 -15.12 -4.33
C THR A 76 6.55 -16.56 -4.52
N THR A 77 5.63 -17.50 -4.63
CA THR A 77 5.92 -18.79 -5.28
C THR A 77 6.23 -18.56 -6.76
N SER A 78 6.77 -19.58 -7.43
CA SER A 78 6.97 -19.56 -8.88
C SER A 78 5.67 -19.27 -9.62
N GLN A 79 5.70 -18.30 -10.55
CA GLN A 79 4.55 -17.81 -11.32
C GLN A 79 4.64 -18.34 -12.76
N SER A 80 3.85 -19.36 -13.06
CA SER A 80 3.90 -20.08 -14.35
C SER A 80 3.66 -19.14 -15.55
N ALA A 81 2.72 -18.20 -15.44
CA ALA A 81 2.43 -17.23 -16.48
C ALA A 81 3.49 -16.12 -16.60
N LEU A 82 4.43 -16.02 -15.67
CA LEU A 82 5.56 -15.09 -15.69
C LEU A 82 6.91 -15.81 -15.88
N ALA A 83 6.94 -16.83 -16.75
CA ALA A 83 8.12 -17.62 -17.07
C ALA A 83 8.76 -18.30 -15.83
N ASP A 84 7.91 -18.82 -14.94
CA ASP A 84 8.29 -19.51 -13.70
C ASP A 84 9.14 -18.67 -12.73
N ARG A 85 9.07 -17.33 -12.82
CA ARG A 85 9.79 -16.44 -11.91
C ARG A 85 9.15 -16.39 -10.52
N GLU A 86 9.97 -16.25 -9.51
CA GLU A 86 9.58 -15.79 -8.17
C GLU A 86 9.79 -14.29 -8.12
N LEU A 87 8.76 -13.53 -7.72
CA LEU A 87 8.84 -12.08 -7.64
C LEU A 87 9.12 -11.66 -6.21
N TYR A 88 10.08 -10.75 -6.04
CA TYR A 88 10.33 -10.10 -4.77
C TYR A 88 9.18 -9.16 -4.38
N TRP A 89 8.71 -9.27 -3.13
CA TRP A 89 7.55 -8.54 -2.60
C TRP A 89 7.90 -7.74 -1.33
N PRO A 90 8.45 -6.54 -1.44
CA PRO A 90 8.79 -5.71 -0.28
C PRO A 90 7.55 -5.32 0.53
N ARG A 91 7.62 -5.48 1.84
CA ARG A 91 6.62 -5.03 2.81
C ARG A 91 7.29 -4.36 3.98
N GLY A 92 6.81 -3.16 4.36
CA GLY A 92 7.40 -2.42 5.46
C GLY A 92 7.37 -3.17 6.79
N HIS A 93 8.52 -3.27 7.44
CA HIS A 93 8.76 -3.89 8.73
C HIS A 93 9.30 -2.85 9.70
N THR A 94 8.45 -1.91 10.10
CA THR A 94 8.79 -0.79 10.98
C THR A 94 7.54 0.01 11.36
N LEU A 95 7.65 0.96 12.28
CA LEU A 95 6.57 1.93 12.52
C LEU A 95 6.19 2.68 11.22
N GLY A 96 4.90 2.70 10.91
CA GLY A 96 4.36 3.17 9.64
C GLY A 96 4.22 2.06 8.59
N GLY A 97 4.82 0.89 8.80
CA GLY A 97 4.76 -0.24 7.87
C GLY A 97 5.17 0.18 6.45
N SER A 98 4.42 -0.28 5.43
CA SER A 98 4.72 0.06 4.03
C SER A 98 4.64 1.55 3.74
N SER A 99 3.91 2.38 4.52
CA SER A 99 3.94 3.84 4.35
C SER A 99 5.31 4.47 4.67
N ALA A 100 6.15 3.77 5.44
CA ALA A 100 7.51 4.20 5.75
C ALA A 100 8.53 3.86 4.64
N ILE A 101 8.20 2.96 3.71
CA ILE A 101 9.13 2.51 2.66
C ILE A 101 8.60 2.65 1.23
N ASN A 102 7.35 3.07 1.01
CA ASN A 102 6.71 3.21 -0.31
C ASN A 102 7.20 4.44 -1.10
N ALA A 103 6.73 4.57 -2.34
CA ALA A 103 6.98 5.73 -3.20
C ALA A 103 6.08 6.94 -2.91
N MET A 104 5.39 6.98 -1.78
CA MET A 104 4.58 8.10 -1.26
C MET A 104 3.43 8.58 -2.14
N MET A 105 3.07 7.89 -3.20
CA MET A 105 1.97 8.27 -4.07
C MET A 105 0.63 8.22 -3.32
N TRP A 106 -0.11 9.32 -3.32
CA TRP A 106 -1.41 9.44 -2.66
C TRP A 106 -2.52 9.46 -3.70
N VAL A 107 -2.94 8.27 -4.12
CA VAL A 107 -3.99 8.08 -5.13
C VAL A 107 -5.15 7.33 -4.48
N ARG A 108 -6.35 7.95 -4.47
CA ARG A 108 -7.52 7.41 -3.78
C ARG A 108 -8.15 6.23 -4.51
N GLY A 109 -8.11 6.20 -5.85
CA GLY A 109 -8.88 5.30 -6.70
C GLY A 109 -10.11 5.97 -7.29
N HIS A 110 -10.84 5.24 -8.13
CA HIS A 110 -12.01 5.70 -8.86
C HIS A 110 -13.30 5.48 -8.06
N ARG A 111 -14.33 6.33 -8.28
CA ARG A 111 -15.68 6.15 -7.68
C ARG A 111 -16.18 4.71 -7.81
N ALA A 112 -16.05 4.11 -9.00
CA ALA A 112 -16.53 2.76 -9.27
C ALA A 112 -15.93 1.68 -8.35
N ASP A 113 -14.76 1.90 -7.78
CA ASP A 113 -14.14 0.95 -6.85
C ASP A 113 -14.92 0.89 -5.53
N TYR A 114 -15.26 2.06 -5.00
CA TYR A 114 -16.00 2.19 -3.74
C TYR A 114 -17.48 1.88 -3.90
N ASP A 115 -18.06 2.17 -5.06
CA ASP A 115 -19.44 1.76 -5.36
C ASP A 115 -19.54 0.22 -5.40
N ALA A 116 -18.52 -0.47 -5.97
CA ALA A 116 -18.41 -1.93 -5.90
C ALA A 116 -18.18 -2.45 -4.45
N TRP A 117 -17.43 -1.71 -3.60
CA TRP A 117 -17.35 -2.05 -2.18
C TRP A 117 -18.70 -1.88 -1.48
N GLY A 118 -19.49 -0.85 -1.88
CA GLY A 118 -20.85 -0.64 -1.41
C GLY A 118 -21.80 -1.77 -1.80
N GLU A 119 -21.66 -2.33 -2.99
CA GLU A 119 -22.39 -3.53 -3.42
C GLU A 119 -22.02 -4.76 -2.59
N ALA A 120 -20.75 -4.96 -2.30
CA ALA A 120 -20.26 -6.11 -1.55
C ALA A 120 -20.58 -6.05 -0.04
N ALA A 121 -20.46 -4.86 0.58
CA ALA A 121 -20.48 -4.70 2.03
C ALA A 121 -21.49 -3.65 2.54
N GLY A 122 -22.35 -3.15 1.68
CA GLY A 122 -23.40 -2.18 2.00
C GLY A 122 -23.03 -0.72 1.73
N SER A 123 -24.06 0.12 1.52
CA SER A 123 -23.93 1.52 1.11
C SER A 123 -22.94 2.38 1.91
N PRO A 124 -22.68 2.14 3.21
CA PRO A 124 -21.69 2.92 3.91
C PRO A 124 -20.25 2.81 3.34
N TRP A 125 -19.96 1.84 2.47
CA TRP A 125 -18.66 1.66 1.81
C TRP A 125 -18.65 2.24 0.38
N SER A 126 -19.80 2.76 -0.13
CA SER A 126 -19.86 3.44 -1.42
C SER A 126 -19.13 4.77 -1.41
N TYR A 127 -18.79 5.28 -2.57
CA TYR A 127 -17.96 6.47 -2.74
C TYR A 127 -18.46 7.68 -1.94
N ASP A 128 -19.76 8.03 -2.06
CA ASP A 128 -20.30 9.25 -1.46
C ASP A 128 -20.24 9.24 0.08
N GLU A 129 -20.37 8.05 0.69
CA GLU A 129 -20.20 7.88 2.13
C GLU A 129 -18.74 7.77 2.56
N PHE A 130 -17.89 7.24 1.68
CA PHE A 130 -16.51 6.90 2.02
C PHE A 130 -15.53 8.07 1.81
N VAL A 131 -15.80 8.96 0.85
CA VAL A 131 -14.90 10.06 0.47
C VAL A 131 -14.55 10.99 1.63
N ARG A 132 -15.45 11.20 2.58
CA ARG A 132 -15.22 12.01 3.79
C ARG A 132 -14.06 11.51 4.65
N TYR A 133 -13.76 10.21 4.62
CA TYR A 133 -12.66 9.61 5.38
C TYR A 133 -11.29 9.92 4.76
N PHE A 134 -11.21 10.06 3.45
CA PHE A 134 -10.04 10.62 2.80
C PHE A 134 -9.82 12.07 3.25
N GLN A 135 -10.85 12.90 3.13
CA GLN A 135 -10.77 14.32 3.52
C GLN A 135 -10.42 14.49 5.01
N ARG A 136 -10.92 13.61 5.88
CA ARG A 136 -10.58 13.60 7.32
C ARG A 136 -9.11 13.27 7.58
N ALA A 137 -8.49 12.46 6.72
CA ALA A 137 -7.09 12.08 6.84
C ALA A 137 -6.13 13.15 6.30
N GLU A 138 -6.56 13.96 5.34
CA GLU A 138 -5.71 14.81 4.52
C GLU A 138 -5.49 16.22 5.09
N GLN A 139 -4.26 16.69 4.92
CA GLN A 139 -3.84 18.08 5.08
C GLN A 139 -3.19 18.53 3.78
N TRP A 140 -3.99 19.03 2.85
CA TRP A 140 -3.49 19.49 1.56
C TRP A 140 -2.50 20.64 1.67
N GLN A 141 -1.39 20.56 0.95
CA GLN A 141 -0.29 21.54 0.94
C GLN A 141 -0.14 22.23 -0.44
N GLY A 142 -1.02 21.94 -1.38
CA GLY A 142 -1.05 22.61 -2.68
C GLY A 142 -1.77 23.95 -2.63
N ALA A 143 -2.06 24.52 -3.79
CA ALA A 143 -2.84 25.77 -3.87
C ALA A 143 -4.22 25.60 -3.25
N ALA A 144 -4.66 26.61 -2.50
CA ALA A 144 -6.01 26.64 -1.96
C ALA A 144 -7.01 26.87 -3.10
N ARG A 145 -8.05 26.03 -3.18
CA ARG A 145 -9.16 26.13 -4.12
C ARG A 145 -10.47 25.93 -3.38
N GLU A 146 -11.50 26.65 -3.77
CA GLU A 146 -12.83 26.52 -3.17
C GLU A 146 -13.47 25.16 -3.47
N ASP A 147 -13.18 24.63 -4.67
CA ASP A 147 -13.67 23.35 -5.19
C ASP A 147 -12.70 22.18 -4.98
N SER A 148 -11.68 22.34 -4.12
CA SER A 148 -10.68 21.29 -3.87
C SER A 148 -11.32 20.00 -3.35
N VAL A 149 -10.92 18.89 -3.94
CA VAL A 149 -11.36 17.55 -3.47
C VAL A 149 -10.64 17.11 -2.19
N TYR A 150 -9.54 17.77 -1.83
CA TYR A 150 -8.70 17.39 -0.67
C TYR A 150 -9.19 17.99 0.64
N GLY A 151 -8.97 17.26 1.71
CA GLY A 151 -9.11 17.76 3.07
C GLY A 151 -7.96 18.68 3.51
N THR A 152 -8.24 19.59 4.45
CA THR A 152 -7.26 20.59 4.93
C THR A 152 -6.99 20.52 6.42
N GLY A 153 -7.62 19.59 7.17
CA GLY A 153 -7.56 19.49 8.64
C GLY A 153 -7.01 18.17 9.17
N GLY A 154 -6.62 17.26 8.28
CA GLY A 154 -6.18 15.92 8.66
C GLY A 154 -4.70 15.84 9.07
N PRO A 155 -4.27 14.71 9.63
CA PRO A 155 -2.90 14.53 10.10
C PRO A 155 -1.89 14.19 9.01
N LEU A 156 -2.34 13.75 7.82
CA LEU A 156 -1.45 13.40 6.71
C LEU A 156 -1.24 14.57 5.76
N HIS A 157 -0.03 15.08 5.71
CA HIS A 157 0.36 16.09 4.75
C HIS A 157 0.44 15.49 3.34
N ILE A 158 -0.38 16.02 2.44
CA ILE A 158 -0.42 15.66 1.03
C ILE A 158 -0.01 16.89 0.22
N SER A 159 0.98 16.73 -0.66
CA SER A 159 1.52 17.84 -1.44
C SER A 159 1.71 17.46 -2.91
N PRO A 160 1.68 18.41 -3.83
CA PRO A 160 2.25 18.18 -5.16
C PRO A 160 3.76 17.92 -5.06
N PRO A 161 4.40 17.35 -6.10
CA PRO A 161 5.85 17.19 -6.18
C PRO A 161 6.55 18.54 -6.01
N ARG A 162 7.55 18.59 -5.14
CA ARG A 162 8.19 19.86 -4.78
C ARG A 162 9.15 20.39 -5.83
N HIS A 163 9.87 19.50 -6.49
CA HIS A 163 10.86 19.78 -7.52
C HIS A 163 10.83 18.66 -8.57
N PRO A 164 9.77 18.60 -9.41
CA PRO A 164 9.69 17.59 -10.46
C PRO A 164 10.83 17.79 -11.46
N ASN A 165 11.27 16.69 -12.06
CA ASN A 165 12.28 16.70 -13.10
C ASN A 165 11.77 17.44 -14.34
N PRO A 166 12.62 18.18 -15.09
CA PRO A 166 12.18 18.86 -16.32
C PRO A 166 11.53 17.94 -17.35
N THR A 167 11.92 16.67 -17.43
CA THR A 167 11.33 15.69 -18.35
C THR A 167 9.90 15.26 -17.93
N THR A 168 9.52 15.50 -16.68
CA THR A 168 8.13 15.30 -16.24
C THR A 168 7.17 16.26 -16.94
N ALA A 169 7.58 17.51 -17.20
CA ALA A 169 6.80 18.43 -18.00
C ALA A 169 6.62 17.92 -19.44
N ALA A 170 7.67 17.33 -20.03
CA ALA A 170 7.58 16.74 -21.37
C ALA A 170 6.59 15.56 -21.43
N PHE A 171 6.48 14.75 -20.38
CA PHE A 171 5.46 13.71 -20.28
C PHE A 171 4.04 14.32 -20.23
N LEU A 172 3.83 15.37 -19.43
CA LEU A 172 2.52 16.04 -19.36
C LEU A 172 2.16 16.70 -20.69
N ASP A 173 3.15 17.29 -21.39
CA ASP A 173 2.96 17.84 -22.74
C ASP A 173 2.58 16.75 -23.75
N ALA A 174 3.26 15.59 -23.71
CA ALA A 174 2.92 14.45 -24.56
C ALA A 174 1.49 13.94 -24.33
N CYS A 175 1.03 13.92 -23.06
CA CYS A 175 -0.36 13.59 -22.74
C CYS A 175 -1.34 14.63 -23.33
N ARG A 176 -1.01 15.91 -23.26
CA ARG A 176 -1.80 17.01 -23.86
C ARG A 176 -1.88 16.88 -25.39
N ASP A 177 -0.74 16.61 -26.04
CA ASP A 177 -0.64 16.44 -27.50
C ASP A 177 -1.48 15.23 -27.99
N GLN A 178 -1.65 14.21 -27.13
CA GLN A 178 -2.56 13.09 -27.39
C GLN A 178 -4.04 13.40 -27.08
N GLY A 179 -4.38 14.59 -26.60
CA GLY A 179 -5.75 14.98 -26.28
C GLY A 179 -6.28 14.33 -24.98
N LEU A 180 -5.41 13.85 -24.10
CA LEU A 180 -5.82 13.33 -22.80
C LEU A 180 -6.31 14.47 -21.91
N ARG A 181 -7.25 14.15 -20.99
CA ARG A 181 -7.78 15.12 -20.03
C ARG A 181 -6.71 15.47 -18.99
N GLU A 182 -6.35 16.73 -18.88
CA GLU A 182 -5.53 17.21 -17.77
C GLU A 182 -6.39 17.43 -16.53
N LEU A 183 -5.91 16.96 -15.39
CA LEU A 183 -6.60 17.09 -14.12
C LEU A 183 -5.86 18.09 -13.23
N ASP A 184 -6.54 19.15 -12.82
CA ASP A 184 -6.02 20.13 -11.86
C ASP A 184 -5.68 19.48 -10.52
N GLU A 185 -6.53 18.54 -10.08
CA GLU A 185 -6.36 17.70 -8.91
C GLU A 185 -6.69 16.25 -9.30
N LEU A 186 -5.76 15.32 -9.01
CA LEU A 186 -5.88 13.93 -9.44
C LEU A 186 -7.05 13.19 -8.79
N ASN A 187 -7.26 13.38 -7.48
CA ASN A 187 -8.14 12.52 -6.67
C ASN A 187 -9.64 12.88 -6.78
N GLN A 188 -10.12 13.22 -7.98
CA GLN A 188 -11.53 13.39 -8.28
C GLN A 188 -12.28 12.05 -8.27
N ALA A 189 -13.62 12.10 -8.24
CA ALA A 189 -14.46 10.90 -8.34
C ALA A 189 -14.18 10.08 -9.62
N ASP A 190 -14.03 10.78 -10.75
CA ASP A 190 -13.49 10.27 -12.01
C ASP A 190 -12.11 10.91 -12.23
N HIS A 191 -11.05 10.12 -12.04
CA HIS A 191 -9.67 10.54 -12.25
C HIS A 191 -9.10 10.06 -13.60
N SER A 192 -9.96 9.70 -14.57
CA SER A 192 -9.53 9.42 -15.94
C SER A 192 -8.86 10.66 -16.54
N GLY A 193 -7.58 10.56 -16.87
CA GLY A 193 -6.75 11.69 -17.31
C GLY A 193 -5.34 11.64 -16.72
N PHE A 194 -4.63 12.76 -16.77
CA PHE A 194 -3.25 12.82 -16.28
C PHE A 194 -3.01 14.02 -15.36
N ALA A 195 -2.05 13.86 -14.46
CA ALA A 195 -1.63 14.89 -13.52
C ALA A 195 -0.23 14.63 -12.95
N LEU A 196 0.33 15.62 -12.25
CA LEU A 196 1.40 15.39 -11.30
C LEU A 196 0.89 14.53 -10.14
N THR A 197 1.72 13.60 -9.67
CA THR A 197 1.37 12.70 -8.57
C THR A 197 1.28 13.44 -7.23
N PRO A 198 0.14 13.45 -6.53
CA PRO A 198 0.08 13.93 -5.16
C PRO A 198 0.80 12.97 -4.21
N LEU A 199 1.52 13.52 -3.23
CA LEU A 199 2.50 12.78 -2.42
C LEU A 199 2.28 12.95 -0.93
N ASN A 200 2.48 11.87 -0.15
CA ASN A 200 2.62 11.93 1.31
C ASN A 200 3.94 12.58 1.71
N GLN A 201 4.06 13.88 1.55
CA GLN A 201 5.25 14.65 1.86
C GLN A 201 4.95 15.92 2.64
N TYR A 202 5.85 16.26 3.55
CA TYR A 202 5.87 17.55 4.21
C TYR A 202 7.27 18.16 4.15
N LYS A 203 7.36 19.36 3.58
CA LYS A 203 8.63 20.08 3.40
C LYS A 203 9.70 19.26 2.68
N GLY A 204 9.29 18.51 1.63
CA GLY A 204 10.17 17.68 0.81
C GLY A 204 10.63 16.38 1.45
N ARG A 205 10.04 15.98 2.57
CA ARG A 205 10.36 14.72 3.26
C ARG A 205 9.12 13.84 3.31
N ARG A 206 9.32 12.52 3.31
CA ARG A 206 8.24 11.56 3.56
C ARG A 206 7.46 11.92 4.81
N TRP A 207 6.14 11.79 4.73
CA TRP A 207 5.21 11.91 5.85
C TRP A 207 4.35 10.64 5.93
N SER A 208 4.85 9.65 6.67
CA SER A 208 4.22 8.33 6.81
C SER A 208 2.98 8.37 7.72
N ALA A 209 2.21 7.27 7.79
CA ALA A 209 1.13 7.12 8.75
C ALA A 209 1.64 7.21 10.20
N ALA A 210 2.88 6.76 10.48
CA ALA A 210 3.49 6.96 11.80
C ALA A 210 3.73 8.44 12.09
N ASP A 211 4.16 9.24 11.10
CA ASP A 211 4.37 10.68 11.29
C ASP A 211 3.06 11.41 11.56
N GLY A 212 2.00 11.07 10.81
CA GLY A 212 0.70 11.74 10.91
C GLY A 212 -0.09 11.35 12.15
N TYR A 213 -0.18 10.08 12.47
CA TYR A 213 -1.08 9.58 13.52
C TYR A 213 -0.36 9.13 14.79
N LEU A 214 0.68 8.29 14.65
CA LEU A 214 1.26 7.62 15.79
C LEU A 214 2.16 8.54 16.64
N LYS A 215 3.05 9.29 16.03
CA LYS A 215 4.00 10.17 16.76
C LYS A 215 3.30 11.23 17.61
N PRO A 216 2.24 11.90 17.13
CA PRO A 216 1.46 12.80 17.97
C PRO A 216 0.76 12.06 19.14
N ALA A 217 0.19 10.88 18.86
CA ALA A 217 -0.53 10.08 19.84
C ALA A 217 0.37 9.39 20.88
N ALA A 218 1.62 9.08 20.56
CA ALA A 218 2.56 8.35 21.42
C ALA A 218 2.92 9.09 22.73
N ARG A 219 2.47 10.34 22.90
CA ARG A 219 2.60 11.12 24.14
C ARG A 219 1.43 10.89 25.09
N ARG A 220 0.36 10.24 24.66
CA ARG A 220 -0.83 9.99 25.46
C ARG A 220 -0.54 8.86 26.46
N PRO A 221 -0.94 9.01 27.73
CA PRO A 221 -0.65 8.02 28.78
C PRO A 221 -1.43 6.69 28.62
N ASN A 222 -2.47 6.70 27.79
CA ASN A 222 -3.34 5.56 27.50
C ASN A 222 -2.98 4.80 26.21
N LEU A 223 -1.84 5.11 25.58
CA LEU A 223 -1.32 4.41 24.39
C LEU A 223 0.07 3.84 24.68
N ASP A 224 0.19 2.52 24.69
CA ASP A 224 1.46 1.81 24.75
C ASP A 224 1.87 1.30 23.37
N VAL A 225 3.12 1.60 22.93
CA VAL A 225 3.67 1.18 21.63
C VAL A 225 4.85 0.25 21.86
N HIS A 226 4.67 -1.02 21.45
CA HIS A 226 5.68 -2.07 21.53
C HIS A 226 6.32 -2.29 20.16
N THR A 227 7.62 -2.06 20.01
CA THR A 227 8.40 -2.32 18.80
C THR A 227 9.37 -3.47 19.01
N GLY A 228 9.75 -4.20 17.94
CA GLY A 228 10.53 -5.42 18.04
C GLY A 228 9.74 -6.56 18.73
N ALA A 229 8.43 -6.48 18.67
CA ALA A 229 7.49 -7.38 19.34
C ALA A 229 6.63 -8.11 18.29
N ARG A 230 6.95 -9.37 18.02
CA ARG A 230 6.24 -10.17 17.01
C ARG A 230 5.11 -10.96 17.69
N VAL A 231 3.87 -10.67 17.28
CA VAL A 231 2.71 -11.51 17.65
C VAL A 231 2.84 -12.86 16.97
N THR A 232 2.74 -13.93 17.77
CA THR A 232 2.88 -15.32 17.32
C THR A 232 1.58 -16.11 17.46
N ARG A 233 0.64 -15.63 18.28
CA ARG A 233 -0.65 -16.30 18.51
C ARG A 233 -1.70 -15.30 18.98
N ILE A 234 -2.94 -15.49 18.54
CA ILE A 234 -4.13 -14.88 19.14
C ILE A 234 -4.58 -15.79 20.28
N ASP A 235 -4.83 -15.22 21.45
CA ASP A 235 -5.28 -15.95 22.62
C ASP A 235 -6.81 -15.87 22.71
N PHE A 236 -7.47 -17.03 22.81
CA PHE A 236 -8.93 -17.14 22.83
C PHE A 236 -9.43 -17.65 24.19
N ASP A 237 -10.58 -17.12 24.62
CA ASP A 237 -11.41 -17.66 25.70
C ASP A 237 -12.74 -18.07 25.06
N GLY A 238 -12.94 -19.39 24.89
CA GLY A 238 -13.99 -19.89 24.00
C GLY A 238 -13.80 -19.41 22.57
N ASN A 239 -14.80 -18.72 22.00
CA ASN A 239 -14.74 -18.10 20.66
C ASN A 239 -14.32 -16.62 20.70
N ARG A 240 -14.04 -16.06 21.89
CA ARG A 240 -13.67 -14.65 22.06
C ARG A 240 -12.15 -14.47 22.02
N ALA A 241 -11.66 -13.58 21.18
CA ALA A 241 -10.26 -13.14 21.22
C ALA A 241 -10.02 -12.31 22.48
N ALA A 242 -9.25 -12.88 23.42
CA ALA A 242 -8.99 -12.31 24.74
C ALA A 242 -7.63 -11.59 24.82
N GLY A 243 -6.79 -11.70 23.77
CA GLY A 243 -5.48 -11.08 23.74
C GLY A 243 -4.56 -11.66 22.68
N VAL A 244 -3.28 -11.35 22.80
CA VAL A 244 -2.23 -11.89 21.93
C VAL A 244 -1.00 -12.33 22.71
N VAL A 245 -0.30 -13.32 22.19
CA VAL A 245 1.03 -13.72 22.66
C VAL A 245 2.05 -13.15 21.69
N ALA A 246 3.06 -12.43 22.21
CA ALA A 246 4.09 -11.81 21.40
C ALA A 246 5.48 -12.06 21.98
N SER A 247 6.44 -12.40 21.11
CA SER A 247 7.87 -12.37 21.44
C SER A 247 8.35 -10.92 21.59
N GLY A 248 9.45 -10.71 22.30
CA GLY A 248 10.01 -9.35 22.49
C GLY A 248 9.27 -8.51 23.55
N ILE A 249 8.21 -9.03 24.16
CA ILE A 249 7.51 -8.42 25.29
C ILE A 249 7.80 -9.23 26.55
N PRO A 250 8.35 -8.63 27.63
CA PRO A 250 8.48 -9.34 28.91
C PRO A 250 7.09 -9.82 29.41
N ALA A 251 6.93 -11.06 29.81
CA ALA A 251 5.68 -11.78 30.12
C ALA A 251 4.88 -12.30 28.90
N GLY A 252 5.21 -11.94 27.66
CA GLY A 252 4.72 -12.59 26.45
C GLY A 252 3.26 -12.33 26.05
N THR A 253 2.37 -11.89 26.95
CA THR A 253 0.93 -11.75 26.68
C THR A 253 0.41 -10.34 26.91
N LEU A 254 -0.44 -9.85 26.00
CA LEU A 254 -1.24 -8.63 26.15
C LEU A 254 -2.72 -9.02 26.08
N ARG A 255 -3.51 -8.64 27.11
CA ARG A 255 -4.94 -8.94 27.19
C ARG A 255 -5.77 -7.80 26.62
N ALA A 256 -6.84 -8.15 25.89
CA ALA A 256 -7.83 -7.23 25.37
C ALA A 256 -9.18 -7.45 26.07
N THR A 257 -9.75 -6.41 26.68
CA THR A 257 -11.07 -6.50 27.32
C THR A 257 -12.20 -6.30 26.31
N ARG A 258 -11.93 -5.57 25.20
CA ARG A 258 -12.90 -5.34 24.13
C ARG A 258 -12.52 -6.12 22.88
N GLU A 259 -11.46 -5.73 22.19
CA GLU A 259 -11.11 -6.36 20.90
C GLU A 259 -9.60 -6.49 20.69
N VAL A 260 -9.22 -7.55 19.98
CA VAL A 260 -7.96 -7.69 19.23
C VAL A 260 -8.23 -7.24 17.80
N ILE A 261 -7.37 -6.36 17.27
CA ILE A 261 -7.52 -5.80 15.91
C ILE A 261 -6.27 -6.14 15.11
N LEU A 262 -6.42 -6.98 14.10
CA LEU A 262 -5.34 -7.29 13.18
C LEU A 262 -5.20 -6.17 12.15
N SER A 263 -4.02 -5.57 12.07
CA SER A 263 -3.62 -4.52 11.11
C SER A 263 -2.23 -4.85 10.52
N ALA A 264 -1.98 -6.15 10.35
CA ALA A 264 -0.68 -6.67 9.95
C ALA A 264 -0.47 -6.70 8.42
N GLY A 265 -1.46 -6.23 7.65
CA GLY A 265 -1.44 -6.14 6.19
C GLY A 265 -1.89 -7.42 5.49
N ALA A 266 -2.06 -7.31 4.16
CA ALA A 266 -2.67 -8.35 3.33
C ALA A 266 -1.92 -9.70 3.33
N ILE A 267 -0.70 -9.76 3.85
CA ILE A 267 0.06 -11.01 3.98
C ILE A 267 -0.05 -11.55 5.41
N ASN A 268 0.23 -10.73 6.42
CA ASN A 268 0.37 -11.22 7.79
C ASN A 268 -0.97 -11.34 8.53
N SER A 269 -2.00 -10.56 8.18
CA SER A 269 -3.32 -10.70 8.80
C SER A 269 -3.97 -12.05 8.51
N PRO A 270 -4.07 -12.52 7.24
CA PRO A 270 -4.54 -13.87 6.98
C PRO A 270 -3.62 -14.95 7.58
N GLN A 271 -2.30 -14.75 7.60
CA GLN A 271 -1.37 -15.69 8.23
C GLN A 271 -1.65 -15.86 9.73
N LEU A 272 -1.91 -14.76 10.45
CA LEU A 272 -2.26 -14.83 11.89
C LEU A 272 -3.59 -15.54 12.13
N LEU A 273 -4.59 -15.33 11.25
CA LEU A 273 -5.85 -16.07 11.30
C LEU A 273 -5.63 -17.56 11.06
N GLN A 274 -4.88 -17.93 10.02
CA GLN A 274 -4.56 -19.32 9.70
C GLN A 274 -3.79 -19.98 10.85
N GLN A 275 -2.80 -19.32 11.45
CA GLN A 275 -2.06 -19.82 12.62
C GLN A 275 -2.96 -20.01 13.85
N ALA A 276 -4.07 -19.28 13.93
CA ALA A 276 -5.09 -19.45 14.97
C ALA A 276 -6.14 -20.53 14.63
N GLY A 277 -5.96 -21.27 13.53
CA GLY A 277 -6.92 -22.28 13.07
C GLY A 277 -8.17 -21.69 12.40
N ILE A 278 -8.12 -20.42 11.95
CA ILE A 278 -9.21 -19.76 11.23
C ILE A 278 -8.84 -19.74 9.75
N GLY A 279 -9.44 -20.60 8.95
CA GLY A 279 -9.05 -20.72 7.54
C GLY A 279 -9.74 -21.88 6.83
N ASP A 280 -9.20 -22.21 5.66
CA ASP A 280 -9.59 -23.39 4.88
C ASP A 280 -9.17 -24.67 5.63
N PRO A 281 -10.12 -25.54 6.04
CA PRO A 281 -9.80 -26.74 6.81
C PRO A 281 -8.77 -27.66 6.16
N GLU A 282 -8.80 -27.76 4.82
CA GLU A 282 -7.89 -28.62 4.06
C GLU A 282 -6.46 -28.04 4.07
N ALA A 283 -6.32 -26.74 3.79
CA ALA A 283 -5.03 -26.06 3.84
C ALA A 283 -4.43 -25.98 5.26
N LEU A 284 -5.29 -25.86 6.28
CA LEU A 284 -4.86 -25.91 7.69
C LEU A 284 -4.34 -27.30 8.06
N ALA A 285 -5.08 -28.36 7.69
CA ALA A 285 -4.68 -29.75 7.95
C ALA A 285 -3.35 -30.11 7.26
N GLU A 286 -3.14 -29.66 6.01
CA GLU A 286 -1.87 -29.82 5.29
C GLU A 286 -0.69 -29.14 6.03
N ALA A 287 -0.96 -28.03 6.71
CA ALA A 287 0.02 -27.31 7.52
C ALA A 287 0.15 -27.85 8.97
N GLY A 288 -0.61 -28.90 9.33
CA GLY A 288 -0.62 -29.46 10.69
C GLY A 288 -1.28 -28.56 11.71
N ILE A 289 -2.24 -27.73 11.30
CA ILE A 289 -2.98 -26.79 12.16
C ILE A 289 -4.42 -27.30 12.32
N ASP A 290 -4.87 -27.45 13.55
CA ASP A 290 -6.26 -27.82 13.84
C ASP A 290 -7.22 -26.67 13.47
N THR A 291 -8.34 -27.01 12.83
CA THR A 291 -9.37 -26.04 12.48
C THR A 291 -10.15 -25.60 13.73
N PHE A 292 -10.05 -24.31 14.04
CA PHE A 292 -10.84 -23.66 15.09
C PHE A 292 -12.15 -23.07 14.51
N VAL A 293 -12.05 -22.33 13.39
CA VAL A 293 -13.19 -21.79 12.63
C VAL A 293 -12.96 -22.08 11.15
N ALA A 294 -13.88 -22.83 10.53
CA ALA A 294 -13.86 -23.03 9.08
C ALA A 294 -14.22 -21.72 8.37
N SER A 295 -13.25 -21.13 7.69
CA SER A 295 -13.37 -19.89 6.91
C SER A 295 -12.52 -20.02 5.64
N PRO A 296 -13.03 -20.71 4.59
CA PRO A 296 -12.24 -21.09 3.42
C PRO A 296 -11.61 -19.92 2.66
N ASP A 297 -12.22 -18.73 2.76
CA ASP A 297 -11.76 -17.54 2.04
C ASP A 297 -10.59 -16.81 2.74
N VAL A 298 -10.17 -17.21 3.94
CA VAL A 298 -8.98 -16.65 4.58
C VAL A 298 -7.74 -16.95 3.73
N GLY A 299 -7.10 -15.90 3.27
CA GLY A 299 -5.95 -15.97 2.37
C GLY A 299 -6.29 -16.03 0.89
N ARG A 300 -7.55 -16.26 0.48
CA ARG A 300 -8.00 -16.25 -0.93
C ARG A 300 -8.27 -14.83 -1.43
N HIS A 301 -8.61 -14.70 -2.69
CA HIS A 301 -8.90 -13.41 -3.37
C HIS A 301 -7.74 -12.41 -3.31
N LEU A 302 -6.52 -12.91 -3.24
CA LEU A 302 -5.34 -12.05 -3.33
C LEU A 302 -5.29 -11.37 -4.69
N GLN A 303 -5.40 -10.05 -4.70
CA GLN A 303 -5.20 -9.21 -5.88
C GLN A 303 -4.00 -8.31 -5.66
N ASP A 304 -3.27 -8.02 -6.73
CA ASP A 304 -2.16 -7.06 -6.73
C ASP A 304 -2.05 -6.41 -8.12
N HIS A 305 -1.51 -5.22 -8.17
CA HIS A 305 -1.19 -4.56 -9.43
C HIS A 305 0.10 -5.11 -10.01
N LEU A 306 0.04 -5.54 -11.27
CA LEU A 306 1.22 -5.94 -12.05
C LEU A 306 1.63 -4.78 -12.95
N MET A 307 2.92 -4.48 -12.99
CA MET A 307 3.52 -3.41 -13.78
C MET A 307 4.49 -3.98 -14.82
N TYR A 308 4.44 -3.45 -16.04
CA TYR A 308 5.49 -3.61 -17.04
C TYR A 308 6.16 -2.27 -17.30
N ALA A 309 7.50 -2.22 -17.28
CA ALA A 309 8.27 -0.99 -17.37
C ALA A 309 8.91 -0.82 -18.77
N LEU A 310 8.53 0.25 -19.48
CA LEU A 310 9.21 0.72 -20.69
C LEU A 310 10.37 1.62 -20.25
N ASN A 311 11.56 1.07 -20.18
CA ASN A 311 12.77 1.84 -19.91
C ASN A 311 13.39 2.30 -21.23
N VAL A 312 13.77 3.58 -21.32
CA VAL A 312 14.42 4.19 -22.47
C VAL A 312 15.63 5.01 -22.03
N ARG A 313 16.71 4.99 -22.82
CA ARG A 313 17.91 5.78 -22.57
C ARG A 313 17.60 7.28 -22.73
N ALA A 314 17.98 8.09 -21.76
CA ALA A 314 17.83 9.54 -21.87
C ALA A 314 18.80 10.13 -22.90
N ALA A 315 18.31 11.03 -23.74
CA ALA A 315 19.13 11.72 -24.76
C ALA A 315 20.21 12.62 -24.16
N LYS A 316 20.04 13.02 -22.89
CA LYS A 316 20.98 13.89 -22.13
C LYS A 316 21.02 13.42 -20.68
N PRO A 317 22.06 13.77 -19.89
CA PRO A 317 22.18 13.39 -18.48
C PRO A 317 21.26 14.24 -17.58
N ILE A 318 19.94 14.11 -17.76
CA ILE A 318 18.91 14.91 -17.08
C ILE A 318 18.01 14.10 -16.12
N SER A 319 18.23 12.78 -16.04
CA SER A 319 17.46 11.92 -15.13
C SER A 319 17.94 12.02 -13.68
N LEU A 320 17.25 11.33 -12.77
CA LEU A 320 17.62 11.23 -11.35
C LEU A 320 18.88 10.36 -11.10
N THR A 321 19.46 9.75 -12.15
CA THR A 321 20.72 9.00 -12.01
C THR A 321 21.81 9.94 -11.47
N GLY A 322 22.47 9.55 -10.36
CA GLY A 322 23.45 10.40 -9.69
C GLY A 322 22.86 11.56 -8.87
N ALA A 323 21.56 11.52 -8.57
CA ALA A 323 20.88 12.55 -7.76
C ALA A 323 21.42 12.66 -6.32
N ASP A 324 22.14 11.67 -5.81
CA ASP A 324 22.73 11.60 -4.48
C ASP A 324 24.12 12.26 -4.37
N SER A 325 24.44 13.20 -5.26
CA SER A 325 25.66 14.00 -5.18
C SER A 325 25.72 14.79 -3.85
N PRO A 326 26.94 15.10 -3.31
CA PRO A 326 27.09 15.85 -2.07
C PRO A 326 26.33 17.18 -2.06
N ALA A 327 26.28 17.88 -3.20
CA ALA A 327 25.56 19.14 -3.33
C ALA A 327 24.04 18.95 -3.19
N ASN A 328 23.48 17.88 -3.76
CA ASN A 328 22.06 17.58 -3.66
C ASN A 328 21.68 17.07 -2.26
N ILE A 329 22.56 16.29 -1.62
CA ILE A 329 22.40 15.90 -0.21
C ILE A 329 22.36 17.15 0.68
N ALA A 330 23.29 18.10 0.50
CA ALA A 330 23.29 19.35 1.26
C ALA A 330 22.00 20.17 1.02
N ARG A 331 21.54 20.32 -0.23
CA ARG A 331 20.28 21.00 -0.55
C ARG A 331 19.07 20.37 0.15
N PHE A 332 19.04 19.04 0.19
CA PHE A 332 17.98 18.30 0.86
C PHE A 332 18.03 18.50 2.38
N LEU A 333 19.18 18.32 3.00
CA LEU A 333 19.34 18.41 4.46
C LEU A 333 19.02 19.81 4.98
N LEU A 334 19.49 20.86 4.28
CA LEU A 334 19.33 22.26 4.69
C LEU A 334 17.93 22.82 4.39
N GLY A 335 17.24 22.35 3.34
CA GLY A 335 16.01 23.00 2.92
C GLY A 335 14.90 22.07 2.41
N GLY A 336 15.10 20.75 2.39
CA GLY A 336 14.15 19.82 1.80
C GLY A 336 13.91 20.15 0.32
N ARG A 337 14.97 20.40 -0.44
CA ARG A 337 14.93 20.85 -1.85
C ARG A 337 15.80 19.97 -2.73
N GLY A 338 15.57 20.05 -4.05
CA GLY A 338 16.35 19.36 -5.07
C GLY A 338 15.84 17.95 -5.37
N PRO A 339 16.59 17.18 -6.20
CA PRO A 339 16.10 15.92 -6.78
C PRO A 339 15.85 14.82 -5.74
N LEU A 340 16.43 14.88 -4.54
CA LEU A 340 16.16 13.93 -3.47
C LEU A 340 14.73 14.06 -2.88
N THR A 341 13.99 15.12 -3.22
CA THR A 341 12.56 15.25 -2.88
C THR A 341 11.64 14.52 -3.83
N SER A 342 12.15 14.03 -4.97
CA SER A 342 11.39 13.22 -5.92
C SER A 342 10.98 11.88 -5.29
N ASN A 343 9.74 11.49 -5.53
CA ASN A 343 9.23 10.16 -5.18
C ASN A 343 9.51 9.11 -6.26
N VAL A 344 10.22 9.48 -7.32
CA VAL A 344 10.47 8.71 -8.54
C VAL A 344 9.27 8.71 -9.50
N GLY A 345 8.09 8.30 -9.10
CA GLY A 345 6.86 8.32 -9.92
C GLY A 345 6.21 9.72 -9.91
N GLU A 346 6.75 10.68 -10.68
CA GLU A 346 6.42 12.11 -10.56
C GLU A 346 5.10 12.52 -11.21
N ALA A 347 4.64 11.77 -12.21
CA ALA A 347 3.37 12.01 -12.90
C ALA A 347 2.69 10.70 -13.26
N VAL A 348 1.37 10.75 -13.39
CA VAL A 348 0.53 9.60 -13.73
C VAL A 348 -0.48 9.95 -14.81
N ALA A 349 -0.91 8.93 -15.58
CA ALA A 349 -2.07 9.01 -16.43
C ALA A 349 -2.94 7.76 -16.28
N PHE A 350 -4.23 7.94 -16.06
CA PHE A 350 -5.23 6.88 -15.93
C PHE A 350 -6.05 6.81 -17.22
N LEU A 351 -5.97 5.68 -17.91
CA LEU A 351 -6.49 5.51 -19.26
C LEU A 351 -7.38 4.27 -19.35
N SER A 352 -8.31 4.29 -20.31
CA SER A 352 -9.06 3.11 -20.72
C SER A 352 -8.46 2.53 -21.99
N THR A 353 -8.21 1.22 -22.01
CA THR A 353 -7.72 0.52 -23.21
C THR A 353 -8.82 0.29 -24.25
N LYS A 354 -10.09 0.38 -23.82
CA LYS A 354 -11.28 0.19 -24.67
C LYS A 354 -12.25 1.35 -24.48
N PRO A 355 -12.88 1.86 -25.55
CA PRO A 355 -13.75 3.02 -25.47
C PRO A 355 -15.06 2.81 -24.71
N GLU A 356 -15.49 1.56 -24.54
CA GLU A 356 -16.70 1.19 -23.79
C GLU A 356 -16.53 1.19 -22.27
N LEU A 357 -15.31 1.30 -21.77
CA LEU A 357 -15.04 1.31 -20.33
C LEU A 357 -15.43 2.65 -19.72
N THR A 358 -16.15 2.60 -18.61
CA THR A 358 -16.59 3.79 -17.84
C THR A 358 -15.58 4.22 -16.77
N ALA A 359 -14.51 3.45 -16.60
CA ALA A 359 -13.44 3.72 -15.65
C ALA A 359 -12.11 3.20 -16.22
N PRO A 360 -10.96 3.79 -15.86
CA PRO A 360 -9.67 3.39 -16.38
C PRO A 360 -9.32 1.95 -15.98
N ASP A 361 -8.67 1.21 -16.87
CA ASP A 361 -8.19 -0.15 -16.65
C ASP A 361 -6.66 -0.25 -16.63
N ILE A 362 -5.96 0.84 -17.01
CA ILE A 362 -4.51 0.99 -16.90
C ILE A 362 -4.12 2.32 -16.24
N GLU A 363 -3.00 2.31 -15.55
CA GLU A 363 -2.27 3.50 -15.12
C GLU A 363 -0.91 3.54 -15.80
N LEU A 364 -0.49 4.72 -16.22
CA LEU A 364 0.87 5.01 -16.64
C LEU A 364 1.56 5.81 -15.55
N ILE A 365 2.74 5.35 -15.08
CA ILE A 365 3.57 6.08 -14.12
C ILE A 365 4.83 6.56 -14.84
N TYR A 366 5.04 7.87 -14.87
CA TYR A 366 6.26 8.45 -15.41
C TYR A 366 7.31 8.62 -14.32
N ALA A 367 8.51 8.05 -14.56
CA ALA A 367 9.67 8.16 -13.68
C ALA A 367 10.91 8.66 -14.44
N PRO A 368 11.53 9.78 -14.04
CA PRO A 368 12.72 10.31 -14.67
C PRO A 368 14.01 9.58 -14.23
N VAL A 369 13.98 8.24 -14.26
CA VAL A 369 15.09 7.35 -13.92
C VAL A 369 14.81 5.96 -14.49
N PRO A 370 15.80 5.16 -14.91
CA PRO A 370 15.59 3.76 -15.21
C PRO A 370 15.15 3.02 -13.94
N PHE A 371 13.99 2.39 -13.98
CA PHE A 371 13.49 1.57 -12.87
C PHE A 371 13.58 0.09 -13.24
N VAL A 372 14.66 -0.55 -12.82
CA VAL A 372 14.98 -1.96 -13.09
C VAL A 372 15.22 -2.65 -11.76
N ASN A 373 14.78 -3.91 -11.63
CA ASN A 373 14.98 -4.73 -10.44
C ASN A 373 14.62 -3.98 -9.14
N HIS A 374 13.41 -3.37 -9.10
CA HIS A 374 12.90 -2.61 -7.95
C HIS A 374 13.78 -1.43 -7.49
N GLY A 375 14.76 -1.01 -8.31
CA GLY A 375 15.75 0.00 -7.93
C GLY A 375 16.80 -0.49 -6.91
N LEU A 376 16.94 -1.81 -6.74
CA LEU A 376 17.95 -2.42 -5.86
C LEU A 376 19.37 -2.15 -6.34
N GLU A 377 19.54 -1.97 -7.64
CA GLU A 377 20.80 -1.60 -8.25
C GLU A 377 20.72 -0.14 -8.71
N ALA A 378 21.72 0.66 -8.34
CA ALA A 378 21.79 2.03 -8.79
C ALA A 378 22.01 2.07 -10.31
N PRO A 379 21.20 2.82 -11.08
CA PRO A 379 21.40 2.93 -12.51
C PRO A 379 22.73 3.62 -12.83
N THR A 380 23.49 3.02 -13.74
CA THR A 380 24.78 3.56 -14.21
C THR A 380 24.61 4.52 -15.40
N GLU A 381 23.47 4.45 -16.07
CA GLU A 381 23.14 5.26 -17.24
C GLU A 381 21.91 6.14 -16.98
N HIS A 382 21.83 7.27 -17.66
CA HIS A 382 20.63 8.10 -17.61
C HIS A 382 19.53 7.51 -18.47
N GLY A 383 18.34 7.43 -17.92
CA GLY A 383 17.15 6.91 -18.61
C GLY A 383 15.87 7.42 -17.98
N LEU A 384 14.78 7.08 -18.63
CA LEU A 384 13.41 7.39 -18.24
C LEU A 384 12.61 6.09 -18.20
N THR A 385 11.62 6.03 -17.36
CA THR A 385 10.69 4.89 -17.30
C THR A 385 9.25 5.34 -17.47
N LEU A 386 8.52 4.62 -18.31
CA LEU A 386 7.07 4.67 -18.33
C LEU A 386 6.54 3.31 -17.88
N GLY A 387 6.07 3.23 -16.64
CA GLY A 387 5.47 2.02 -16.07
C GLY A 387 4.02 1.90 -16.52
N VAL A 388 3.62 0.73 -17.01
CA VAL A 388 2.24 0.38 -17.37
C VAL A 388 1.68 -0.56 -16.35
N ILE A 389 0.61 -0.19 -15.67
CA ILE A 389 0.01 -0.92 -14.56
C ILE A 389 -1.37 -1.44 -14.96
N LEU A 390 -1.61 -2.73 -14.73
CA LEU A 390 -2.91 -3.35 -14.83
C LEU A 390 -3.73 -3.03 -13.57
N LEU A 391 -4.78 -2.19 -13.69
CA LEU A 391 -5.52 -1.68 -12.54
C LEU A 391 -6.59 -2.64 -12.00
N GLN A 392 -7.19 -3.45 -12.85
CA GLN A 392 -8.28 -4.34 -12.45
C GLN A 392 -8.02 -5.77 -12.91
N PRO A 393 -7.06 -6.47 -12.28
CA PRO A 393 -6.76 -7.84 -12.64
C PRO A 393 -7.97 -8.75 -12.44
N LYS A 394 -8.16 -9.69 -13.37
CA LYS A 394 -9.09 -10.82 -13.26
C LYS A 394 -8.45 -11.99 -12.52
N SER A 395 -7.12 -12.04 -12.60
CA SER A 395 -6.32 -13.04 -11.88
C SER A 395 -6.39 -12.78 -10.39
N GLU A 396 -6.70 -13.81 -9.63
CA GLU A 396 -6.77 -13.79 -8.16
C GLU A 396 -5.95 -14.96 -7.62
N GLY A 397 -5.13 -14.65 -6.65
CA GLY A 397 -4.27 -15.61 -6.00
C GLY A 397 -4.69 -15.92 -4.57
N ARG A 398 -3.71 -16.38 -3.79
CA ARG A 398 -3.93 -16.79 -2.40
C ARG A 398 -2.67 -16.70 -1.56
N ILE A 399 -2.89 -16.64 -0.25
CA ILE A 399 -1.87 -16.82 0.78
C ILE A 399 -2.26 -18.06 1.58
N THR A 400 -1.36 -19.03 1.63
CA THR A 400 -1.57 -20.25 2.42
C THR A 400 -0.57 -20.31 3.57
N PRO A 401 -0.88 -21.11 4.62
CA PRO A 401 0.03 -21.31 5.74
C PRO A 401 1.42 -21.72 5.24
N GLY A 402 2.45 -21.21 5.88
CA GLY A 402 3.83 -21.48 5.51
C GLY A 402 4.27 -22.91 5.81
N GLY A 403 5.31 -23.33 5.08
CA GLY A 403 6.04 -24.54 5.36
C GLY A 403 6.83 -24.48 6.68
N PRO A 404 7.81 -25.38 6.89
CA PRO A 404 8.59 -25.50 8.13
C PRO A 404 9.36 -24.23 8.53
N ASP A 405 9.61 -23.31 7.59
CA ASP A 405 10.26 -22.02 7.83
C ASP A 405 9.33 -20.96 8.44
N GLY A 406 8.02 -21.27 8.56
CA GLY A 406 7.00 -20.40 9.11
C GLY A 406 6.66 -19.17 8.28
N LYS A 407 7.21 -19.02 7.06
CA LYS A 407 6.85 -17.96 6.12
C LYS A 407 5.58 -18.34 5.35
N PRO A 408 4.65 -17.39 5.08
CA PRO A 408 3.48 -17.68 4.27
C PRO A 408 3.90 -17.99 2.82
N ARG A 409 3.14 -18.87 2.16
CA ARG A 409 3.25 -19.06 0.72
C ARG A 409 2.38 -18.03 0.03
N ILE A 410 2.99 -17.21 -0.81
CA ILE A 410 2.35 -16.09 -1.51
C ILE A 410 2.26 -16.46 -2.98
N ASP A 411 1.05 -16.71 -3.44
CA ASP A 411 0.76 -17.09 -4.81
C ASP A 411 -0.27 -16.14 -5.42
N PRO A 412 0.15 -15.05 -6.07
CA PRO A 412 -0.76 -14.08 -6.68
C PRO A 412 -1.40 -14.58 -7.99
N ASP A 413 -0.94 -15.67 -8.57
CA ASP A 413 -1.42 -16.25 -9.83
C ASP A 413 -1.50 -15.22 -10.98
N TYR A 414 -0.46 -14.39 -11.10
CA TYR A 414 -0.40 -13.31 -12.08
C TYR A 414 -0.62 -13.79 -13.51
N LEU A 415 -1.39 -13.01 -14.28
CA LEU A 415 -1.67 -13.26 -15.70
C LEU A 415 -2.25 -14.68 -16.01
N ALA A 416 -2.93 -15.28 -15.03
CA ALA A 416 -3.68 -16.51 -15.21
C ALA A 416 -4.85 -16.31 -16.18
N HIS A 417 -5.40 -15.12 -16.25
CA HIS A 417 -6.44 -14.74 -17.19
C HIS A 417 -5.86 -14.05 -18.43
N ASP A 418 -6.22 -14.52 -19.62
CA ASP A 418 -5.79 -13.93 -20.90
C ASP A 418 -6.22 -12.46 -21.07
N GLU A 419 -7.32 -12.06 -20.42
CA GLU A 419 -7.77 -10.65 -20.48
C GLU A 419 -6.75 -9.72 -19.82
N ASP A 420 -6.12 -10.15 -18.73
CA ASP A 420 -5.08 -9.37 -18.04
C ASP A 420 -3.86 -9.14 -18.95
N VAL A 421 -3.47 -10.18 -19.69
CA VAL A 421 -2.38 -10.09 -20.68
C VAL A 421 -2.75 -9.10 -21.79
N ARG A 422 -3.96 -9.24 -22.38
CA ARG A 422 -4.42 -8.37 -23.47
C ARG A 422 -4.51 -6.90 -23.01
N THR A 423 -5.04 -6.66 -21.81
CA THR A 423 -5.16 -5.30 -21.25
C THR A 423 -3.78 -4.69 -21.02
N LEU A 424 -2.83 -5.45 -20.44
CA LEU A 424 -1.48 -4.95 -20.21
C LEU A 424 -0.73 -4.68 -21.52
N VAL A 425 -0.84 -5.56 -22.54
CA VAL A 425 -0.26 -5.33 -23.88
C VAL A 425 -0.87 -4.10 -24.54
N ALA A 426 -2.19 -3.93 -24.50
CA ALA A 426 -2.86 -2.72 -24.99
C ALA A 426 -2.37 -1.46 -24.27
N GLY A 427 -2.18 -1.54 -22.94
CA GLY A 427 -1.60 -0.46 -22.14
C GLY A 427 -0.18 -0.10 -22.57
N VAL A 428 0.66 -1.11 -22.91
CA VAL A 428 2.01 -0.88 -23.44
C VAL A 428 1.95 -0.13 -24.78
N ARG A 429 1.01 -0.47 -25.67
CA ARG A 429 0.82 0.28 -26.94
C ARG A 429 0.49 1.75 -26.70
N ARG A 430 -0.38 2.04 -25.70
CA ARG A 430 -0.67 3.43 -25.30
C ARG A 430 0.56 4.16 -24.78
N ALA A 431 1.42 3.46 -24.02
CA ALA A 431 2.68 4.01 -23.53
C ALA A 431 3.68 4.27 -24.67
N GLU A 432 3.77 3.37 -25.66
CA GLU A 432 4.60 3.55 -26.87
C GLU A 432 4.16 4.76 -27.70
N GLU A 433 2.84 4.97 -27.85
CA GLU A 433 2.28 6.14 -28.51
C GLU A 433 2.68 7.45 -27.80
N LEU A 434 2.70 7.47 -26.46
CA LEU A 434 3.14 8.62 -25.67
C LEU A 434 4.64 8.86 -25.79
N LEU A 435 5.48 7.81 -25.75
CA LEU A 435 6.92 7.92 -25.96
C LEU A 435 7.24 8.50 -27.35
N ALA A 436 6.42 8.22 -28.37
CA ALA A 436 6.59 8.73 -29.72
C ALA A 436 6.17 10.20 -29.93
N GLN A 437 5.46 10.83 -28.95
CA GLN A 437 5.09 12.25 -29.05
C GLN A 437 6.34 13.14 -29.02
N SER A 438 6.34 14.17 -29.86
CA SER A 438 7.51 15.04 -30.08
C SER A 438 8.06 15.64 -28.78
N ALA A 439 7.18 16.01 -27.86
CA ALA A 439 7.55 16.57 -26.56
C ALA A 439 8.42 15.60 -25.73
N LEU A 440 8.07 14.30 -25.73
CA LEU A 440 8.78 13.29 -24.94
C LEU A 440 9.91 12.62 -25.76
N ALA A 441 9.71 12.37 -27.05
CA ALA A 441 10.69 11.75 -27.96
C ALA A 441 12.02 12.53 -28.02
N ALA A 442 12.00 13.85 -27.85
CA ALA A 442 13.21 14.69 -27.80
C ALA A 442 14.12 14.37 -26.57
N HIS A 443 13.62 13.65 -25.58
CA HIS A 443 14.32 13.39 -24.32
C HIS A 443 14.86 11.96 -24.18
N HIS A 444 14.58 11.07 -25.13
CA HIS A 444 15.07 9.69 -25.09
C HIS A 444 15.59 9.23 -26.46
N THR A 445 16.25 8.08 -26.46
CA THR A 445 16.81 7.47 -27.68
C THR A 445 16.36 6.02 -27.81
N GLU A 446 17.11 5.07 -27.31
CA GLU A 446 16.90 3.64 -27.52
C GLU A 446 16.27 2.95 -26.29
N PRO A 447 15.59 1.81 -26.49
CA PRO A 447 15.12 0.98 -25.42
C PRO A 447 16.26 0.48 -24.53
N MET A 448 15.96 0.22 -23.24
CA MET A 448 16.88 -0.37 -22.27
C MET A 448 16.16 -1.22 -21.22
N GLY A 449 16.90 -1.92 -20.35
CA GLY A 449 16.37 -2.55 -19.15
C GLY A 449 15.30 -3.65 -19.40
N GLY A 450 15.42 -4.41 -20.48
CA GLY A 450 14.48 -5.51 -20.81
C GLY A 450 13.29 -5.10 -21.67
N TYR A 451 13.04 -3.82 -21.88
CA TYR A 451 12.06 -3.36 -22.87
C TYR A 451 12.65 -3.51 -24.29
N PRO A 452 12.02 -4.30 -25.20
CA PRO A 452 12.60 -4.59 -26.51
C PRO A 452 12.42 -3.48 -27.55
N GLY A 453 11.71 -2.40 -27.22
CA GLY A 453 11.20 -1.44 -28.19
C GLY A 453 9.89 -1.92 -28.83
N VAL A 454 9.48 -1.22 -29.89
CA VAL A 454 8.26 -1.56 -30.62
C VAL A 454 8.46 -2.86 -31.40
N VAL A 455 7.74 -3.90 -31.01
CA VAL A 455 7.75 -5.24 -31.60
C VAL A 455 6.31 -5.71 -31.83
N ASP A 456 6.09 -6.86 -32.46
CA ASP A 456 4.75 -7.46 -32.56
C ASP A 456 4.17 -7.87 -31.18
N ASP A 457 2.86 -8.12 -31.13
CA ASP A 457 2.17 -8.43 -29.87
C ASP A 457 2.62 -9.77 -29.25
N GLU A 458 3.07 -10.73 -30.06
CA GLU A 458 3.59 -12.00 -29.55
C GLU A 458 4.94 -11.80 -28.85
N ALA A 459 5.85 -11.05 -29.47
CA ALA A 459 7.14 -10.71 -28.86
C ALA A 459 6.96 -9.82 -27.64
N LEU A 460 6.02 -8.86 -27.69
CA LEU A 460 5.68 -8.02 -26.53
C LEU A 460 5.10 -8.85 -25.38
N THR A 461 4.18 -9.78 -25.66
CA THR A 461 3.62 -10.70 -24.64
C THR A 461 4.72 -11.51 -23.96
N ARG A 462 5.68 -12.05 -24.75
CA ARG A 462 6.84 -12.76 -24.17
C ARG A 462 7.66 -11.83 -23.26
N SER A 463 7.90 -10.60 -23.68
CA SER A 463 8.63 -9.60 -22.87
C SER A 463 7.89 -9.26 -21.57
N VAL A 464 6.58 -9.03 -21.64
CA VAL A 464 5.73 -8.79 -20.46
C VAL A 464 5.84 -9.95 -19.47
N ARG A 465 5.66 -11.20 -19.94
CA ARG A 465 5.78 -12.39 -19.07
C ARG A 465 7.18 -12.54 -18.46
N ALA A 466 8.22 -12.16 -19.19
CA ALA A 466 9.61 -12.27 -18.74
C ALA A 466 10.04 -11.19 -17.74
N SER A 467 9.39 -10.00 -17.71
CA SER A 467 9.92 -8.86 -16.97
C SER A 467 8.89 -8.02 -16.22
N ALA A 468 7.58 -8.34 -16.29
CA ALA A 468 6.60 -7.67 -15.45
C ALA A 468 6.85 -7.97 -13.96
N GLU A 469 6.60 -6.97 -13.10
CA GLU A 469 6.86 -6.99 -11.67
C GLU A 469 5.66 -6.47 -10.86
N THR A 470 5.60 -6.81 -9.59
CA THR A 470 4.59 -6.26 -8.66
C THR A 470 4.72 -4.74 -8.53
N LEU A 471 3.58 -4.05 -8.34
CA LEU A 471 3.54 -2.66 -7.87
C LEU A 471 3.29 -2.57 -6.35
N TYR A 472 3.39 -3.70 -5.63
CA TYR A 472 3.37 -3.77 -4.17
C TYR A 472 2.01 -3.44 -3.52
N HIS A 473 0.89 -3.77 -4.15
CA HIS A 473 -0.46 -3.41 -3.73
C HIS A 473 -1.36 -4.59 -3.32
N PRO A 474 -0.87 -5.62 -2.57
CA PRO A 474 -1.70 -6.78 -2.22
C PRO A 474 -2.91 -6.39 -1.39
N VAL A 475 -4.09 -6.97 -1.75
CA VAL A 475 -5.38 -6.78 -1.08
C VAL A 475 -6.21 -8.08 -1.10
N GLY A 476 -7.35 -8.09 -0.43
CA GLY A 476 -8.44 -9.07 -0.63
C GLY A 476 -8.39 -10.30 0.26
N THR A 477 -7.28 -10.61 0.87
CA THR A 477 -7.01 -11.87 1.58
C THR A 477 -7.80 -12.12 2.88
N CYS A 478 -8.55 -11.10 3.36
CA CYS A 478 -9.53 -11.19 4.43
C CYS A 478 -10.77 -10.37 4.05
N ARG A 479 -11.22 -10.49 2.77
CA ARG A 479 -12.24 -9.61 2.18
C ARG A 479 -13.45 -9.40 3.07
N MET A 480 -13.94 -8.16 3.13
CA MET A 480 -15.21 -7.84 3.76
C MET A 480 -16.37 -8.13 2.81
N GLY A 481 -17.52 -8.46 3.36
CA GLY A 481 -18.71 -8.64 2.56
C GLY A 481 -19.96 -8.96 3.40
N SER A 482 -21.12 -8.86 2.76
CA SER A 482 -22.40 -9.25 3.35
C SER A 482 -22.70 -10.74 3.13
N ASP A 483 -22.01 -11.39 2.20
CA ASP A 483 -22.12 -12.81 1.90
C ASP A 483 -21.44 -13.69 2.97
N GLU A 484 -21.89 -14.96 3.06
CA GLU A 484 -21.40 -15.92 4.06
C GLU A 484 -19.93 -16.32 3.84
N GLY A 485 -19.43 -16.26 2.59
CA GLY A 485 -18.03 -16.58 2.25
C GLY A 485 -17.05 -15.50 2.66
N SER A 486 -17.50 -14.26 2.92
CA SER A 486 -16.60 -13.20 3.33
C SER A 486 -15.94 -13.48 4.69
N VAL A 487 -14.64 -13.22 4.80
CA VAL A 487 -13.86 -13.43 6.03
C VAL A 487 -14.32 -12.48 7.13
N THR A 488 -14.58 -11.23 6.77
CA THR A 488 -15.08 -10.22 7.69
C THR A 488 -16.46 -9.72 7.27
N ASP A 489 -17.28 -9.39 8.25
CA ASP A 489 -18.56 -8.75 8.02
C ASP A 489 -18.37 -7.27 7.59
N PRO A 490 -19.45 -6.54 7.18
CA PRO A 490 -19.36 -5.13 6.82
C PRO A 490 -18.86 -4.20 7.94
N ARG A 491 -18.79 -4.69 9.17
CA ARG A 491 -18.19 -3.97 10.29
C ARG A 491 -16.74 -4.43 10.57
N LEU A 492 -16.15 -5.21 9.67
CA LEU A 492 -14.78 -5.73 9.73
C LEU A 492 -14.52 -6.73 10.87
N ARG A 493 -15.56 -7.31 11.45
CA ARG A 493 -15.44 -8.37 12.48
C ARG A 493 -15.22 -9.72 11.80
N VAL A 494 -14.28 -10.50 12.31
CA VAL A 494 -13.99 -11.85 11.79
C VAL A 494 -15.15 -12.78 12.11
N ARG A 495 -15.75 -13.37 11.07
CA ARG A 495 -16.89 -14.27 11.23
C ARG A 495 -16.52 -15.52 12.04
N GLY A 496 -17.47 -16.02 12.83
CA GLY A 496 -17.26 -17.18 13.71
C GLY A 496 -16.51 -16.89 15.01
N THR A 497 -16.08 -15.64 15.23
CA THR A 497 -15.38 -15.22 16.44
C THR A 497 -16.02 -14.00 17.09
N GLU A 498 -15.66 -13.73 18.33
CA GLU A 498 -16.01 -12.53 19.07
C GLU A 498 -14.75 -11.73 19.44
N GLY A 499 -14.86 -10.40 19.49
CA GLY A 499 -13.75 -9.54 19.91
C GLY A 499 -12.54 -9.57 18.98
N LEU A 500 -12.70 -9.98 17.71
CA LEU A 500 -11.64 -10.01 16.69
C LEU A 500 -12.07 -9.25 15.44
N ARG A 501 -11.22 -8.33 14.99
CA ARG A 501 -11.37 -7.59 13.71
C ARG A 501 -10.12 -7.68 12.86
N VAL A 502 -10.30 -7.47 11.54
CA VAL A 502 -9.21 -7.17 10.63
C VAL A 502 -9.44 -5.77 10.07
N VAL A 503 -8.42 -4.92 10.15
CA VAL A 503 -8.46 -3.54 9.64
C VAL A 503 -7.15 -3.23 8.92
N ASP A 504 -7.07 -3.58 7.66
CA ASP A 504 -5.97 -3.25 6.73
C ASP A 504 -6.40 -3.55 5.28
N ALA A 505 -5.46 -3.51 4.35
CA ALA A 505 -5.75 -3.74 2.94
C ALA A 505 -6.32 -5.14 2.62
N SER A 506 -6.15 -6.13 3.51
CA SER A 506 -6.69 -7.48 3.31
C SER A 506 -8.22 -7.52 3.24
N VAL A 507 -8.90 -6.56 3.86
CA VAL A 507 -10.37 -6.55 3.88
C VAL A 507 -11.01 -5.93 2.65
N MET A 508 -10.24 -5.30 1.77
CA MET A 508 -10.75 -4.73 0.51
C MET A 508 -11.33 -5.85 -0.35
N PRO A 509 -12.63 -5.79 -0.73
CA PRO A 509 -13.22 -6.88 -1.53
C PRO A 509 -12.71 -6.87 -2.97
N ARG A 510 -12.22 -5.73 -3.45
CA ARG A 510 -11.60 -5.55 -4.74
C ARG A 510 -10.53 -4.47 -4.67
N ILE A 511 -9.43 -4.66 -5.45
CA ILE A 511 -8.36 -3.68 -5.58
C ILE A 511 -8.88 -2.39 -6.24
N THR A 512 -8.42 -1.23 -5.76
CA THR A 512 -8.82 0.07 -6.28
C THR A 512 -8.01 0.46 -7.52
N ARG A 513 -8.60 1.25 -8.41
CA ARG A 513 -7.91 1.86 -9.58
C ARG A 513 -7.02 3.01 -9.13
N GLY A 514 -5.97 2.68 -8.40
CA GLY A 514 -5.04 3.63 -7.79
C GLY A 514 -4.08 2.92 -6.86
N HIS A 515 -3.66 3.60 -5.81
CA HIS A 515 -2.66 3.06 -4.88
C HIS A 515 -3.30 2.70 -3.54
N THR A 516 -2.94 1.57 -2.97
CA THR A 516 -3.64 0.98 -1.80
C THR A 516 -3.40 1.73 -0.48
N HIS A 517 -2.43 2.66 -0.40
CA HIS A 517 -2.15 3.36 0.85
C HIS A 517 -3.28 4.31 1.27
N ALA A 518 -3.75 5.19 0.38
CA ALA A 518 -4.84 6.12 0.69
C ALA A 518 -6.13 5.39 1.07
N PRO A 519 -6.61 4.38 0.30
CA PRO A 519 -7.76 3.56 0.69
C PRO A 519 -7.60 2.88 2.05
N THR A 520 -6.41 2.34 2.37
CA THR A 520 -6.14 1.71 3.68
C THR A 520 -6.27 2.70 4.84
N VAL A 521 -5.79 3.93 4.66
CA VAL A 521 -5.93 4.99 5.67
C VAL A 521 -7.40 5.37 5.87
N ALA A 522 -8.13 5.62 4.79
CA ALA A 522 -9.55 5.98 4.86
C ALA A 522 -10.41 4.85 5.46
N LEU A 523 -10.09 3.59 5.12
CA LEU A 523 -10.71 2.39 5.69
C LEU A 523 -10.48 2.34 7.21
N ALA A 524 -9.27 2.59 7.67
CA ALA A 524 -8.95 2.59 9.09
C ALA A 524 -9.60 3.78 9.84
N GLU A 525 -9.73 4.95 9.20
CA GLU A 525 -10.51 6.08 9.73
C GLU A 525 -11.97 5.70 9.94
N ARG A 526 -12.58 5.01 8.97
CA ARG A 526 -13.95 4.50 9.10
C ARG A 526 -14.03 3.42 10.17
N ALA A 527 -13.08 2.49 10.21
CA ALA A 527 -13.05 1.42 11.20
C ALA A 527 -13.00 1.96 12.64
N ALA A 528 -12.28 3.05 12.86
CA ALA A 528 -12.25 3.69 14.18
C ALA A 528 -13.64 4.18 14.61
N ASP A 529 -14.46 4.71 13.69
CA ASP A 529 -15.84 5.10 13.98
C ASP A 529 -16.71 3.86 14.27
N LEU A 530 -16.60 2.79 13.45
CA LEU A 530 -17.33 1.54 13.65
C LEU A 530 -17.04 0.91 15.04
N ILE A 531 -15.78 0.92 15.46
CA ILE A 531 -15.34 0.39 16.76
C ILE A 531 -15.94 1.22 17.90
N ARG A 532 -15.94 2.55 17.80
CA ARG A 532 -16.54 3.46 18.79
C ARG A 532 -18.06 3.28 18.90
N GLU A 533 -18.74 3.15 17.76
CA GLU A 533 -20.19 2.87 17.72
C GLU A 533 -20.53 1.55 18.43
N ASP A 534 -19.77 0.48 18.16
CA ASP A 534 -20.01 -0.83 18.81
C ASP A 534 -19.74 -0.76 20.31
N ALA A 535 -18.70 -0.07 20.76
CA ALA A 535 -18.42 0.13 22.17
C ALA A 535 -19.53 0.92 22.91
N THR A 536 -20.22 1.83 22.21
CA THR A 536 -21.34 2.58 22.79
C THR A 536 -22.59 1.72 22.96
N LYS A 537 -22.83 0.76 22.03
CA LYS A 537 -23.98 -0.16 22.10
C LYS A 537 -23.83 -1.26 23.19
N GLN A 538 -22.60 -1.53 23.63
CA GLN A 538 -22.29 -2.53 24.67
C GLN A 538 -22.35 -1.95 26.09
N ARG A 539 -22.45 -0.63 26.25
CA ARG A 539 -22.69 0.07 27.53
C ARG A 539 -24.19 0.20 27.81
#